data_52c2a200050e2f6749e36189d0b0c7fb
#
_entry.id   52c2a200050e2f6749e36189d0b0c7fb
#
_cell.length_a   1.000
_cell.length_b   1.000
_cell.length_c   1.000
_cell.angle_alpha   90.00
_cell.angle_beta   90.00
_cell.angle_gamma   90.00
#
_symmetry.space_group_name_H-M   'P 1'
#
loop_
_entity.id
_entity.type
_entity.pdbx_description
1 polymer ?
#
loop_
_entity_poly.entity_id
_entity_poly.type
_entity_poly.pdbx_seq_one_letter_code
_entity_poly.pdbx_strand_id
1 'polypeptide(L)'
;MERSVPTDHARSIGRSHGRAKWGKRLSPYLLSLPAGLWLLLLFLVPLFIMLSMSLKTCSPASGQCYMTWSWGELPHQVSQYRAQFYTSLLFAALATLIDLVVSFPIAYWIAFHGGRRKNFFLIMLLVPFFVSFIIRTLVWEFILSNNGVVLSFLRNNHLVSANFHVLGTGFAVVAGLAYNYLPFTALPLYVAIERIDRRVLDAAHDLYANRRVAFMRVILPLTVPGIFAAFLLTFIPAFGDYVNQEILGGTANTMIGTVIQDQFLVNSDYAGGASLSVVLLAVSLVGIWAYARVLGSRAIEEYI
;
A
#
# COMPACT_ATOMS: atom_id res chain seq x y z
N MET A 1 -91.87 -5.93 -7.77
CA MET A 1 -91.46 -7.02 -6.84
C MET A 1 -90.04 -6.81 -6.44
N GLU A 2 -89.94 -6.26 -5.31
CA GLU A 2 -88.75 -5.91 -4.52
C GLU A 2 -88.08 -7.16 -3.91
N ARG A 3 -86.79 -7.30 -4.00
CA ARG A 3 -86.01 -8.09 -3.00
C ARG A 3 -84.72 -7.40 -2.69
N SER A 4 -84.72 -6.89 -1.51
CA SER A 4 -83.62 -6.40 -0.72
C SER A 4 -82.50 -7.44 -0.52
N VAL A 5 -81.23 -7.02 -0.64
CA VAL A 5 -80.05 -7.79 -0.20
C VAL A 5 -79.43 -7.05 0.98
N PRO A 6 -79.13 -7.73 2.07
CA PRO A 6 -78.56 -7.10 3.25
C PRO A 6 -77.05 -6.88 3.17
N THR A 7 -76.64 -5.70 3.59
CA THR A 7 -75.29 -5.36 4.01
C THR A 7 -75.01 -6.04 5.36
N ASP A 8 -73.90 -6.76 5.48
CA ASP A 8 -73.00 -6.66 6.64
C ASP A 8 -71.86 -7.65 6.55
N HIS A 9 -70.64 -7.15 6.57
CA HIS A 9 -69.50 -7.74 7.30
C HIS A 9 -68.26 -6.87 7.11
N ALA A 10 -68.24 -5.74 7.81
CA ALA A 10 -67.03 -5.05 8.14
C ALA A 10 -66.24 -5.89 9.20
N ARG A 11 -65.32 -6.74 8.77
CA ARG A 11 -64.35 -7.36 9.68
C ARG A 11 -63.11 -6.46 9.87
N SER A 12 -63.00 -5.97 11.05
CA SER A 12 -61.84 -5.31 11.64
C SER A 12 -60.55 -6.14 11.46
N ILE A 13 -59.68 -5.74 10.53
CA ILE A 13 -58.28 -6.26 10.51
C ILE A 13 -57.49 -5.40 11.47
N GLY A 14 -57.22 -6.00 12.64
CA GLY A 14 -56.45 -5.41 13.73
C GLY A 14 -55.03 -5.06 13.31
N ARG A 15 -54.66 -3.85 13.62
CA ARG A 15 -53.27 -3.32 13.50
C ARG A 15 -52.31 -4.10 14.37
N SER A 16 -51.42 -4.88 13.79
CA SER A 16 -50.18 -5.38 14.42
C SER A 16 -48.99 -5.14 13.52
N HIS A 17 -48.65 -3.88 13.22
CA HIS A 17 -47.53 -3.52 12.36
C HIS A 17 -46.40 -2.74 13.09
N GLY A 18 -46.24 -2.95 14.37
CA GLY A 18 -45.24 -2.18 15.16
C GLY A 18 -43.93 -2.88 15.50
N ARG A 19 -43.84 -4.23 15.46
CA ARG A 19 -42.68 -4.96 15.98
C ARG A 19 -41.73 -5.56 14.94
N ALA A 20 -42.07 -5.59 13.67
CA ALA A 20 -41.28 -6.28 12.63
C ALA A 20 -40.22 -5.43 11.93
N LYS A 21 -40.14 -4.12 12.18
CA LYS A 21 -39.22 -3.24 11.44
C LYS A 21 -37.81 -3.13 12.06
N TRP A 22 -37.66 -3.36 13.36
CA TRP A 22 -36.34 -3.29 14.01
C TRP A 22 -35.48 -4.55 13.77
N GLY A 23 -36.07 -5.73 13.71
CA GLY A 23 -35.35 -6.98 13.44
C GLY A 23 -34.74 -7.04 12.03
N LYS A 24 -35.39 -6.44 11.02
CA LYS A 24 -34.88 -6.42 9.65
C LYS A 24 -33.68 -5.46 9.45
N ARG A 25 -33.51 -4.45 10.29
CA ARG A 25 -32.35 -3.54 10.21
C ARG A 25 -31.13 -4.06 10.94
N LEU A 26 -31.31 -4.87 11.99
CA LEU A 26 -30.19 -5.47 12.74
C LEU A 26 -29.67 -6.78 12.13
N SER A 27 -30.48 -7.46 11.29
CA SER A 27 -30.11 -8.75 10.70
C SER A 27 -28.76 -8.74 9.92
N PRO A 28 -28.47 -7.75 9.04
CA PRO A 28 -27.18 -7.76 8.32
C PRO A 28 -25.97 -7.51 9.25
N TYR A 29 -26.14 -6.70 10.31
CA TYR A 29 -25.06 -6.44 11.27
C TYR A 29 -24.82 -7.64 12.18
N LEU A 30 -25.87 -8.37 12.59
CA LEU A 30 -25.75 -9.59 13.37
C LEU A 30 -25.10 -10.74 12.58
N LEU A 31 -25.35 -10.83 11.27
CA LEU A 31 -24.70 -11.82 10.39
C LEU A 31 -23.21 -11.50 10.15
N SER A 32 -22.85 -10.21 10.04
CA SER A 32 -21.45 -9.81 9.85
C SER A 32 -20.64 -9.75 11.16
N LEU A 33 -21.32 -9.76 12.32
CA LEU A 33 -20.69 -9.62 13.64
C LEU A 33 -19.65 -10.73 13.94
N PRO A 34 -19.89 -12.04 13.71
CA PRO A 34 -18.88 -13.05 13.99
C PRO A 34 -17.65 -12.92 13.12
N ALA A 35 -17.81 -12.58 11.82
CA ALA A 35 -16.69 -12.35 10.92
C ALA A 35 -15.93 -11.06 11.29
N GLY A 36 -16.65 -10.00 11.60
CA GLY A 36 -16.05 -8.72 12.03
C GLY A 36 -15.31 -8.84 13.36
N LEU A 37 -15.89 -9.55 14.35
CA LEU A 37 -15.24 -9.80 15.65
C LEU A 37 -13.97 -10.65 15.48
N TRP A 38 -14.00 -11.67 14.62
CA TRP A 38 -12.85 -12.50 14.32
C TRP A 38 -11.71 -11.70 13.70
N LEU A 39 -12.00 -10.89 12.69
CA LEU A 39 -11.01 -10.03 12.06
C LEU A 39 -10.44 -9.00 13.04
N LEU A 40 -11.29 -8.38 13.85
CA LEU A 40 -10.88 -7.39 14.86
C LEU A 40 -9.97 -8.04 15.92
N LEU A 41 -10.29 -9.25 16.36
CA LEU A 41 -9.48 -9.99 17.33
C LEU A 41 -8.12 -10.36 16.73
N LEU A 42 -8.09 -10.91 15.51
CA LEU A 42 -6.84 -11.26 14.83
C LEU A 42 -5.95 -10.05 14.56
N PHE A 43 -6.52 -8.86 14.40
CA PHE A 43 -5.77 -7.64 14.18
C PHE A 43 -5.34 -6.96 15.48
N LEU A 44 -6.26 -6.81 16.45
CA LEU A 44 -5.96 -6.06 17.68
C LEU A 44 -5.09 -6.83 18.65
N VAL A 45 -5.23 -8.17 18.74
CA VAL A 45 -4.43 -8.95 19.69
C VAL A 45 -2.93 -8.86 19.39
N PRO A 46 -2.43 -9.09 18.15
CA PRO A 46 -1.01 -8.91 17.85
C PRO A 46 -0.53 -7.47 18.06
N LEU A 47 -1.34 -6.47 17.70
CA LEU A 47 -1.00 -5.06 17.94
C LEU A 47 -0.87 -4.76 19.44
N PHE A 48 -1.78 -5.27 20.25
CA PHE A 48 -1.73 -5.10 21.69
C PHE A 48 -0.51 -5.80 22.30
N ILE A 49 -0.18 -7.02 21.84
CA ILE A 49 1.03 -7.73 22.26
C ILE A 49 2.28 -6.93 21.89
N MET A 50 2.36 -6.45 20.65
CA MET A 50 3.48 -5.64 20.18
C MET A 50 3.62 -4.34 21.01
N LEU A 51 2.51 -3.64 21.26
CA LEU A 51 2.51 -2.44 22.10
C LEU A 51 2.91 -2.76 23.55
N SER A 52 2.43 -3.87 24.12
CA SER A 52 2.82 -4.29 25.45
C SER A 52 4.30 -4.66 25.56
N MET A 53 4.86 -5.28 24.52
CA MET A 53 6.30 -5.59 24.44
C MET A 53 7.15 -4.34 24.31
N SER A 54 6.71 -3.34 23.54
CA SER A 54 7.42 -2.06 23.35
C SER A 54 7.57 -1.25 24.64
N LEU A 55 6.78 -1.53 25.66
CA LEU A 55 6.78 -0.85 26.96
C LEU A 55 7.54 -1.66 28.04
N LYS A 56 8.12 -2.80 27.67
CA LYS A 56 8.94 -3.62 28.57
C LYS A 56 10.42 -3.25 28.44
N THR A 57 11.13 -3.28 29.56
CA THR A 57 12.59 -3.24 29.56
C THR A 57 13.12 -4.64 29.83
N CYS A 58 13.93 -5.17 28.92
CA CYS A 58 14.58 -6.47 29.07
C CYS A 58 15.99 -6.27 29.62
N SER A 59 16.33 -7.00 30.68
CA SER A 59 17.70 -7.01 31.21
C SER A 59 18.57 -7.95 30.38
N PRO A 60 19.65 -7.47 29.74
CA PRO A 60 20.55 -8.31 28.96
C PRO A 60 21.21 -9.44 29.78
N ALA A 61 21.37 -9.22 31.09
CA ALA A 61 22.07 -10.15 31.99
C ALA A 61 21.17 -11.33 32.45
N SER A 62 19.85 -11.11 32.56
CA SER A 62 18.92 -12.13 33.09
C SER A 62 17.93 -12.68 32.06
N GLY A 63 17.86 -12.08 30.88
CA GLY A 63 16.86 -12.42 29.87
C GLY A 63 15.40 -12.15 30.30
N GLN A 64 15.20 -11.53 31.49
CA GLN A 64 13.88 -11.26 32.01
C GLN A 64 13.41 -9.88 31.59
N CYS A 65 12.18 -9.82 31.07
CA CYS A 65 11.55 -8.57 30.65
C CYS A 65 10.50 -8.15 31.68
N TYR A 66 10.65 -6.96 32.23
CA TYR A 66 9.73 -6.38 33.19
C TYR A 66 8.93 -5.26 32.53
N MET A 67 7.64 -5.15 32.87
CA MET A 67 6.79 -4.07 32.38
C MET A 67 7.09 -2.79 33.17
N THR A 68 7.84 -1.89 32.57
CA THR A 68 8.34 -0.66 33.20
C THR A 68 7.59 0.60 32.76
N TRP A 69 6.63 0.47 31.80
CA TRP A 69 5.92 1.62 31.18
C TRP A 69 6.90 2.71 30.71
N SER A 70 8.03 2.31 30.16
CA SER A 70 9.11 3.22 29.78
C SER A 70 8.80 3.92 28.44
N TRP A 71 7.94 4.93 28.47
CA TRP A 71 7.65 5.78 27.31
C TRP A 71 8.90 6.50 26.75
N GLY A 72 9.95 6.64 27.56
CA GLY A 72 11.22 7.25 27.16
C GLY A 72 12.04 6.40 26.20
N GLU A 73 11.81 5.10 26.11
CA GLU A 73 12.50 4.21 25.18
C GLU A 73 12.14 4.50 23.71
N LEU A 74 10.88 4.82 23.44
CA LEU A 74 10.41 5.10 22.07
C LEU A 74 11.19 6.26 21.41
N PRO A 75 11.30 7.47 22.01
CA PRO A 75 12.08 8.54 21.40
C PRO A 75 13.58 8.23 21.38
N HIS A 76 14.11 7.47 22.33
CA HIS A 76 15.51 7.03 22.32
C HIS A 76 15.80 6.14 21.10
N GLN A 77 14.98 5.13 20.85
CA GLN A 77 15.08 4.25 19.68
C GLN A 77 14.97 5.06 18.36
N VAL A 78 14.05 6.01 18.27
CA VAL A 78 13.93 6.89 17.10
C VAL A 78 15.21 7.70 16.89
N SER A 79 15.79 8.26 17.97
CA SER A 79 17.03 9.07 17.86
C SER A 79 18.23 8.23 17.45
N GLN A 80 18.32 6.99 17.92
CA GLN A 80 19.37 6.04 17.60
C GLN A 80 19.31 5.60 16.13
N TYR A 81 18.12 5.30 15.61
CA TYR A 81 17.92 4.78 14.25
C TYR A 81 17.39 5.82 13.26
N ARG A 82 17.54 7.12 13.56
CA ARG A 82 17.05 8.21 12.70
C ARG A 82 17.57 8.14 11.27
N ALA A 83 18.80 7.70 11.07
CA ALA A 83 19.39 7.57 9.74
C ALA A 83 18.68 6.49 8.92
N GLN A 84 18.36 5.35 9.53
CA GLN A 84 17.66 4.24 8.88
C GLN A 84 16.19 4.59 8.58
N PHE A 85 15.54 5.34 9.47
CA PHE A 85 14.22 5.90 9.18
C PHE A 85 14.24 6.83 7.97
N TYR A 86 15.23 7.73 7.91
CA TYR A 86 15.38 8.64 6.77
C TYR A 86 15.70 7.90 5.47
N THR A 87 16.60 6.92 5.50
CA THR A 87 16.93 6.07 4.35
C THR A 87 15.70 5.33 3.84
N SER A 88 14.91 4.71 4.74
CA SER A 88 13.67 4.03 4.39
C SER A 88 12.65 4.97 3.77
N LEU A 89 12.46 6.15 4.36
CA LEU A 89 11.54 7.16 3.84
C LEU A 89 11.95 7.60 2.43
N LEU A 90 13.24 7.88 2.24
CA LEU A 90 13.78 8.31 0.96
C LEU A 90 13.65 7.22 -0.12
N PHE A 91 14.05 5.97 0.20
CA PHE A 91 14.01 4.88 -0.76
C PHE A 91 12.58 4.48 -1.12
N ALA A 92 11.68 4.40 -0.14
CA ALA A 92 10.27 4.15 -0.38
C ALA A 92 9.62 5.25 -1.22
N ALA A 93 9.92 6.52 -0.92
CA ALA A 93 9.41 7.65 -1.70
C ALA A 93 9.93 7.64 -3.14
N LEU A 94 11.24 7.41 -3.35
CA LEU A 94 11.84 7.32 -4.68
C LEU A 94 11.28 6.15 -5.47
N ALA A 95 11.18 4.97 -4.88
CA ALA A 95 10.61 3.79 -5.53
C ALA A 95 9.14 4.04 -5.92
N THR A 96 8.34 4.57 -5.00
CA THR A 96 6.93 4.89 -5.27
C THR A 96 6.78 5.94 -6.38
N LEU A 97 7.64 6.96 -6.39
CA LEU A 97 7.62 7.99 -7.44
C LEU A 97 7.98 7.37 -8.81
N ILE A 98 9.02 6.53 -8.87
CA ILE A 98 9.39 5.80 -10.09
C ILE A 98 8.23 4.93 -10.55
N ASP A 99 7.61 4.20 -9.63
CA ASP A 99 6.45 3.35 -9.94
C ASP A 99 5.27 4.15 -10.48
N LEU A 100 4.94 5.30 -9.90
CA LEU A 100 3.89 6.17 -10.40
C LEU A 100 4.19 6.67 -11.82
N VAL A 101 5.44 7.11 -12.07
CA VAL A 101 5.87 7.61 -13.38
C VAL A 101 5.86 6.51 -14.45
N VAL A 102 6.28 5.29 -14.10
CA VAL A 102 6.32 4.15 -15.04
C VAL A 102 4.92 3.54 -15.21
N SER A 103 4.18 3.37 -14.13
CA SER A 103 2.86 2.73 -14.18
C SER A 103 1.79 3.59 -14.82
N PHE A 104 1.87 4.92 -14.71
CA PHE A 104 0.87 5.81 -15.27
C PHE A 104 0.73 5.66 -16.81
N PRO A 105 1.80 5.76 -17.63
CA PRO A 105 1.70 5.54 -19.07
C PRO A 105 1.28 4.11 -19.43
N ILE A 106 1.69 3.09 -18.66
CA ILE A 106 1.28 1.70 -18.86
C ILE A 106 -0.23 1.57 -18.63
N ALA A 107 -0.72 2.04 -17.48
CA ALA A 107 -2.13 2.01 -17.13
C ALA A 107 -3.00 2.81 -18.13
N TYR A 108 -2.53 3.99 -18.53
CA TYR A 108 -3.16 4.83 -19.54
C TYR A 108 -3.28 4.11 -20.88
N TRP A 109 -2.19 3.51 -21.34
CA TRP A 109 -2.19 2.80 -22.61
C TRP A 109 -3.12 1.60 -22.59
N ILE A 110 -3.12 0.80 -21.52
CA ILE A 110 -4.02 -0.34 -21.36
C ILE A 110 -5.49 0.11 -21.35
N ALA A 111 -5.82 1.17 -20.59
CA ALA A 111 -7.19 1.65 -20.46
C ALA A 111 -7.76 2.19 -21.78
N PHE A 112 -7.00 3.02 -22.49
CA PHE A 112 -7.51 3.68 -23.70
C PHE A 112 -7.21 2.95 -25.00
N HIS A 113 -6.11 2.18 -25.09
CA HIS A 113 -5.66 1.54 -26.33
C HIS A 113 -5.69 0.00 -26.27
N GLY A 114 -5.86 -0.61 -25.08
CA GLY A 114 -5.87 -2.06 -24.92
C GLY A 114 -7.03 -2.78 -25.61
N GLY A 115 -8.16 -2.11 -25.81
CA GLY A 115 -9.35 -2.64 -26.51
C GLY A 115 -9.77 -4.02 -25.97
N ARG A 116 -10.00 -4.98 -26.87
CA ARG A 116 -10.37 -6.36 -26.49
C ARG A 116 -9.23 -7.13 -25.78
N ARG A 117 -7.97 -6.66 -25.90
CA ARG A 117 -6.81 -7.33 -25.32
C ARG A 117 -6.39 -6.75 -23.95
N LYS A 118 -7.15 -5.82 -23.39
CA LYS A 118 -6.81 -5.19 -22.09
C LYS A 118 -6.58 -6.21 -20.97
N ASN A 119 -7.41 -7.23 -20.87
CA ASN A 119 -7.25 -8.30 -19.88
C ASN A 119 -5.95 -9.09 -20.06
N PHE A 120 -5.52 -9.31 -21.31
CA PHE A 120 -4.25 -9.95 -21.57
C PHE A 120 -3.05 -9.12 -21.07
N PHE A 121 -3.06 -7.79 -21.32
CA PHE A 121 -2.01 -6.90 -20.83
C PHE A 121 -2.00 -6.78 -19.31
N LEU A 122 -3.19 -6.80 -18.66
CA LEU A 122 -3.29 -6.82 -17.20
C LEU A 122 -2.72 -8.12 -16.62
N ILE A 123 -3.05 -9.26 -17.23
CA ILE A 123 -2.48 -10.55 -16.81
C ILE A 123 -0.95 -10.52 -16.99
N MET A 124 -0.45 -10.06 -18.12
CA MET A 124 0.99 -9.96 -18.38
C MET A 124 1.71 -9.07 -17.34
N LEU A 125 1.08 -7.97 -16.90
CA LEU A 125 1.59 -7.13 -15.83
C LEU A 125 1.64 -7.88 -14.48
N LEU A 126 0.68 -8.79 -14.24
CA LEU A 126 0.58 -9.54 -12.99
C LEU A 126 1.40 -10.83 -12.97
N VAL A 127 1.72 -11.41 -14.13
CA VAL A 127 2.45 -12.70 -14.23
C VAL A 127 3.70 -12.74 -13.35
N PRO A 128 4.59 -11.71 -13.33
CA PRO A 128 5.75 -11.72 -12.45
C PRO A 128 5.39 -11.81 -10.96
N PHE A 129 4.18 -11.41 -10.61
CA PHE A 129 3.73 -11.38 -9.21
C PHE A 129 3.39 -12.76 -8.65
N PHE A 130 3.13 -13.74 -9.52
CA PHE A 130 2.93 -15.14 -9.11
C PHE A 130 4.24 -15.84 -8.72
N VAL A 131 5.39 -15.23 -9.02
CA VAL A 131 6.69 -15.67 -8.53
C VAL A 131 6.90 -15.13 -7.11
N SER A 132 7.48 -15.94 -6.23
CA SER A 132 7.81 -15.52 -4.86
C SER A 132 8.60 -14.21 -4.84
N PHE A 133 8.25 -13.32 -3.91
CA PHE A 133 8.91 -12.04 -3.70
C PHE A 133 10.43 -12.19 -3.52
N ILE A 134 10.85 -13.12 -2.67
CA ILE A 134 12.27 -13.40 -2.40
C ILE A 134 12.98 -13.87 -3.66
N ILE A 135 12.39 -14.80 -4.42
CA ILE A 135 12.99 -15.31 -5.65
C ILE A 135 13.19 -14.18 -6.67
N ARG A 136 12.23 -13.27 -6.81
CA ARG A 136 12.35 -12.11 -7.69
C ARG A 136 13.51 -11.20 -7.28
N THR A 137 13.66 -10.96 -5.98
CA THR A 137 14.76 -10.13 -5.46
C THR A 137 16.12 -10.81 -5.64
N LEU A 138 16.22 -12.13 -5.46
CA LEU A 138 17.45 -12.90 -5.75
C LEU A 138 17.82 -12.87 -7.24
N VAL A 139 16.83 -12.90 -8.13
CA VAL A 139 17.08 -12.73 -9.58
C VAL A 139 17.65 -11.34 -9.87
N TRP A 140 17.13 -10.30 -9.21
CA TRP A 140 17.69 -8.95 -9.31
C TRP A 140 19.14 -8.88 -8.80
N GLU A 141 19.43 -9.51 -7.66
CA GLU A 141 20.80 -9.65 -7.14
C GLU A 141 21.73 -10.28 -8.18
N PHE A 142 21.30 -11.39 -8.79
CA PHE A 142 22.09 -12.07 -9.83
C PHE A 142 22.31 -11.18 -11.06
N ILE A 143 21.29 -10.47 -11.53
CA ILE A 143 21.36 -9.57 -12.69
C ILE A 143 22.31 -8.39 -12.42
N LEU A 144 22.26 -7.81 -11.22
CA LEU A 144 23.04 -6.64 -10.81
C LEU A 144 24.42 -7.00 -10.24
N SER A 145 24.71 -8.29 -10.03
CA SER A 145 26.00 -8.74 -9.52
C SER A 145 27.16 -8.35 -10.46
N ASN A 146 28.37 -8.30 -9.91
CA ASN A 146 29.56 -7.90 -10.69
C ASN A 146 29.82 -8.76 -11.93
N ASN A 147 29.45 -10.03 -11.87
CA ASN A 147 29.52 -10.98 -12.99
C ASN A 147 28.18 -11.19 -13.65
N GLY A 148 27.16 -10.39 -13.30
CA GLY A 148 25.84 -10.46 -13.88
C GLY A 148 25.80 -9.99 -15.33
N VAL A 149 24.74 -10.37 -16.02
CA VAL A 149 24.57 -10.11 -17.46
C VAL A 149 24.67 -8.63 -17.79
N VAL A 150 24.07 -7.77 -16.97
CA VAL A 150 24.02 -6.30 -17.21
C VAL A 150 25.40 -5.67 -17.06
N LEU A 151 26.09 -5.92 -15.93
CA LEU A 151 27.41 -5.31 -15.70
C LEU A 151 28.46 -5.88 -16.64
N SER A 152 28.44 -7.16 -16.93
CA SER A 152 29.35 -7.77 -17.89
C SER A 152 29.17 -7.17 -19.31
N PHE A 153 27.91 -6.96 -19.73
CA PHE A 153 27.63 -6.28 -21.00
C PHE A 153 28.15 -4.85 -21.04
N LEU A 154 27.88 -4.06 -19.97
CA LEU A 154 28.32 -2.67 -19.86
C LEU A 154 29.84 -2.52 -19.80
N ARG A 155 30.55 -3.43 -19.10
CA ARG A 155 32.02 -3.44 -19.05
C ARG A 155 32.64 -3.86 -20.40
N ASN A 156 32.10 -4.88 -21.03
CA ASN A 156 32.60 -5.34 -22.32
C ASN A 156 32.46 -4.27 -23.43
N ASN A 157 31.46 -3.39 -23.30
CA ASN A 157 31.27 -2.27 -24.22
C ASN A 157 31.97 -0.98 -23.74
N HIS A 158 32.83 -1.05 -22.73
CA HIS A 158 33.56 0.09 -22.14
C HIS A 158 32.65 1.27 -21.67
N LEU A 159 31.37 1.00 -21.36
CA LEU A 159 30.39 2.00 -20.90
C LEU A 159 30.56 2.35 -19.43
N VAL A 160 31.18 1.45 -18.66
CA VAL A 160 31.45 1.65 -17.21
C VAL A 160 32.86 1.17 -16.88
N SER A 161 33.46 1.73 -15.81
CA SER A 161 34.77 1.32 -15.33
C SER A 161 34.74 -0.09 -14.75
N ALA A 162 35.92 -0.76 -14.71
CA ALA A 162 36.03 -2.11 -14.19
C ALA A 162 35.61 -2.22 -12.71
N ASN A 163 35.79 -1.15 -11.93
CA ASN A 163 35.44 -1.08 -10.51
C ASN A 163 34.00 -0.62 -10.23
N PHE A 164 33.22 -0.36 -11.27
CA PHE A 164 31.84 0.06 -11.08
C PHE A 164 30.99 -1.13 -10.57
N HIS A 165 30.25 -0.92 -9.50
CA HIS A 165 29.34 -1.90 -8.92
C HIS A 165 28.00 -1.22 -8.63
N VAL A 166 26.92 -1.98 -8.81
CA VAL A 166 25.54 -1.53 -8.58
C VAL A 166 25.00 -2.18 -7.31
N LEU A 167 25.30 -3.46 -7.11
CA LEU A 167 24.91 -4.20 -5.92
C LEU A 167 25.54 -3.56 -4.67
N GLY A 168 24.78 -3.49 -3.59
CA GLY A 168 25.21 -2.81 -2.35
C GLY A 168 24.97 -1.30 -2.35
N THR A 169 24.33 -0.75 -3.40
CA THR A 169 24.03 0.67 -3.49
C THR A 169 22.55 0.97 -3.23
N GLY A 170 22.23 2.20 -2.83
CA GLY A 170 20.84 2.65 -2.71
C GLY A 170 20.05 2.57 -4.03
N PHE A 171 20.75 2.70 -5.17
CA PHE A 171 20.12 2.53 -6.49
C PHE A 171 19.59 1.11 -6.69
N ALA A 172 20.36 0.08 -6.30
CA ALA A 172 19.93 -1.32 -6.41
C ALA A 172 18.69 -1.58 -5.55
N VAL A 173 18.65 -1.04 -4.33
CA VAL A 173 17.48 -1.16 -3.43
C VAL A 173 16.25 -0.50 -4.04
N VAL A 174 16.37 0.76 -4.48
CA VAL A 174 15.26 1.51 -5.07
C VAL A 174 14.74 0.84 -6.34
N ALA A 175 15.63 0.32 -7.20
CA ALA A 175 15.24 -0.42 -8.40
C ALA A 175 14.53 -1.73 -8.07
N GLY A 176 15.00 -2.47 -7.06
CA GLY A 176 14.36 -3.68 -6.57
C GLY A 176 12.97 -3.41 -5.98
N LEU A 177 12.85 -2.38 -5.14
CA LEU A 177 11.58 -1.92 -4.59
C LEU A 177 10.59 -1.55 -5.70
N ALA A 178 11.01 -0.70 -6.64
CA ALA A 178 10.18 -0.27 -7.76
C ALA A 178 9.69 -1.46 -8.59
N TYR A 179 10.57 -2.40 -8.96
CA TYR A 179 10.15 -3.59 -9.69
C TYR A 179 9.16 -4.44 -8.90
N ASN A 180 9.43 -4.67 -7.61
CA ASN A 180 8.62 -5.54 -6.78
C ASN A 180 7.23 -4.97 -6.46
N TYR A 181 7.09 -3.65 -6.38
CA TYR A 181 5.83 -2.98 -6.04
C TYR A 181 5.09 -2.39 -7.24
N LEU A 182 5.64 -2.43 -8.44
CA LEU A 182 5.03 -1.88 -9.67
C LEU A 182 3.58 -2.31 -9.91
N PRO A 183 3.15 -3.57 -9.74
CA PRO A 183 1.76 -3.95 -9.93
C PRO A 183 0.79 -3.31 -8.92
N PHE A 184 1.25 -3.03 -7.68
CA PHE A 184 0.44 -2.35 -6.68
C PHE A 184 0.18 -0.89 -7.04
N THR A 185 1.04 -0.29 -7.84
CA THR A 185 0.86 1.05 -8.39
C THR A 185 0.02 1.03 -9.66
N ALA A 186 0.33 0.10 -10.57
CA ALA A 186 -0.28 0.06 -11.89
C ALA A 186 -1.77 -0.29 -11.86
N LEU A 187 -2.20 -1.23 -11.00
CA LEU A 187 -3.59 -1.67 -10.94
C LEU A 187 -4.56 -0.58 -10.47
N PRO A 188 -4.34 0.13 -9.34
CA PRO A 188 -5.22 1.22 -8.92
C PRO A 188 -5.27 2.36 -9.95
N LEU A 189 -4.13 2.68 -10.57
CA LEU A 189 -4.07 3.67 -11.65
C LEU A 189 -4.91 3.23 -12.84
N TYR A 190 -4.76 1.98 -13.28
CA TYR A 190 -5.57 1.43 -14.36
C TYR A 190 -7.06 1.53 -14.05
N VAL A 191 -7.50 1.10 -12.86
CA VAL A 191 -8.90 1.15 -12.44
C VAL A 191 -9.43 2.58 -12.42
N ALA A 192 -8.63 3.54 -11.96
CA ALA A 192 -9.02 4.94 -11.94
C ALA A 192 -9.15 5.52 -13.35
N ILE A 193 -8.20 5.22 -14.23
CA ILE A 193 -8.20 5.70 -15.62
C ILE A 193 -9.31 5.02 -16.45
N GLU A 194 -9.56 3.74 -16.26
CA GLU A 194 -10.61 2.98 -16.98
C GLU A 194 -12.01 3.50 -16.68
N ARG A 195 -12.22 4.10 -15.49
CA ARG A 195 -13.51 4.70 -15.10
C ARG A 195 -13.81 6.03 -15.77
N ILE A 196 -12.83 6.66 -16.41
CA ILE A 196 -13.03 7.95 -17.08
C ILE A 196 -13.90 7.73 -18.33
N ASP A 197 -15.06 8.41 -18.39
CA ASP A 197 -15.92 8.36 -19.57
C ASP A 197 -15.21 9.04 -20.75
N ARG A 198 -15.09 8.34 -21.87
CA ARG A 198 -14.50 8.86 -23.11
C ARG A 198 -15.19 10.12 -23.63
N ARG A 199 -16.47 10.28 -23.34
CA ARG A 199 -17.24 11.47 -23.72
C ARG A 199 -16.65 12.76 -23.13
N VAL A 200 -16.07 12.68 -21.94
CA VAL A 200 -15.39 13.85 -21.31
C VAL A 200 -14.15 14.26 -22.09
N LEU A 201 -13.44 13.27 -22.67
CA LEU A 201 -12.27 13.55 -23.54
C LEU A 201 -12.71 14.09 -24.90
N ASP A 202 -13.79 13.56 -25.47
CA ASP A 202 -14.37 14.05 -26.73
C ASP A 202 -14.83 15.50 -26.55
N ALA A 203 -15.53 15.82 -25.47
CA ALA A 203 -15.94 17.19 -25.15
C ALA A 203 -14.74 18.13 -24.95
N ALA A 204 -13.65 17.67 -24.36
CA ALA A 204 -12.44 18.47 -24.23
C ALA A 204 -11.82 18.77 -25.61
N HIS A 205 -11.83 17.81 -26.53
CA HIS A 205 -11.36 18.01 -27.91
C HIS A 205 -12.26 18.95 -28.69
N ASP A 206 -13.58 18.91 -28.51
CA ASP A 206 -14.55 19.83 -29.10
C ASP A 206 -14.31 21.28 -28.66
N LEU A 207 -13.77 21.46 -27.44
CA LEU A 207 -13.32 22.75 -26.90
C LEU A 207 -11.87 23.12 -27.32
N TYR A 208 -11.38 22.53 -28.41
CA TYR A 208 -10.02 22.77 -28.93
C TYR A 208 -8.87 22.41 -27.97
N ALA A 209 -9.10 21.58 -26.97
CA ALA A 209 -8.03 21.12 -26.10
C ALA A 209 -7.08 20.17 -26.88
N ASN A 210 -5.82 20.54 -26.90
CA ASN A 210 -4.81 19.60 -27.41
C ASN A 210 -4.57 18.45 -26.42
N ARG A 211 -3.88 17.39 -26.86
CA ARG A 211 -3.64 16.18 -26.05
C ARG A 211 -2.98 16.47 -24.69
N ARG A 212 -2.10 17.46 -24.61
CA ARG A 212 -1.46 17.86 -23.35
C ARG A 212 -2.44 18.53 -22.40
N VAL A 213 -3.28 19.42 -22.91
CA VAL A 213 -4.31 20.11 -22.12
C VAL A 213 -5.35 19.12 -21.63
N ALA A 214 -5.85 18.23 -22.49
CA ALA A 214 -6.77 17.16 -22.09
C ALA A 214 -6.15 16.26 -21.01
N PHE A 215 -4.88 15.88 -21.15
CA PHE A 215 -4.18 15.12 -20.13
C PHE A 215 -4.07 15.85 -18.79
N MET A 216 -3.55 17.08 -18.80
CA MET A 216 -3.27 17.83 -17.56
C MET A 216 -4.53 18.36 -16.87
N ARG A 217 -5.57 18.74 -17.62
CA ARG A 217 -6.78 19.37 -17.08
C ARG A 217 -7.96 18.44 -16.90
N VAL A 218 -7.94 17.26 -17.56
CA VAL A 218 -9.05 16.32 -17.49
C VAL A 218 -8.59 15.00 -16.89
N ILE A 219 -7.63 14.29 -17.53
CA ILE A 219 -7.26 12.94 -17.11
C ILE A 219 -6.58 12.97 -15.76
N LEU A 220 -5.54 13.78 -15.58
CA LEU A 220 -4.74 13.82 -14.37
C LEU A 220 -5.58 14.17 -13.12
N PRO A 221 -6.43 15.21 -13.12
CA PRO A 221 -7.30 15.50 -11.97
C PRO A 221 -8.28 14.37 -11.65
N LEU A 222 -8.91 13.77 -12.66
CA LEU A 222 -9.86 12.66 -12.48
C LEU A 222 -9.17 11.38 -11.97
N THR A 223 -7.87 11.22 -12.20
CA THR A 223 -7.08 10.08 -11.69
C THR A 223 -6.47 10.29 -10.31
N VAL A 224 -6.56 11.50 -9.73
CA VAL A 224 -5.97 11.79 -8.40
C VAL A 224 -6.38 10.78 -7.33
N PRO A 225 -7.65 10.31 -7.20
CA PRO A 225 -8.00 9.28 -6.23
C PRO A 225 -7.28 7.95 -6.47
N GLY A 226 -7.06 7.59 -7.74
CA GLY A 226 -6.28 6.41 -8.11
C GLY A 226 -4.79 6.56 -7.82
N ILE A 227 -4.21 7.73 -8.08
CA ILE A 227 -2.82 8.05 -7.71
C ILE A 227 -2.65 7.95 -6.19
N PHE A 228 -3.64 8.45 -5.43
CA PHE A 228 -3.64 8.36 -3.98
C PHE A 228 -3.63 6.90 -3.51
N ALA A 229 -4.52 6.07 -4.04
CA ALA A 229 -4.58 4.65 -3.69
C ALA A 229 -3.29 3.91 -4.09
N ALA A 230 -2.77 4.17 -5.28
CA ALA A 230 -1.51 3.60 -5.78
C ALA A 230 -0.33 3.98 -4.89
N PHE A 231 -0.23 5.26 -4.50
CA PHE A 231 0.81 5.74 -3.59
C PHE A 231 0.78 4.97 -2.26
N LEU A 232 -0.38 4.87 -1.61
CA LEU A 232 -0.50 4.20 -0.31
C LEU A 232 -0.16 2.70 -0.40
N LEU A 233 -0.67 2.02 -1.43
CA LEU A 233 -0.44 0.58 -1.61
C LEU A 233 1.01 0.23 -1.91
N THR A 234 1.79 1.17 -2.44
CA THR A 234 3.21 0.99 -2.76
C THR A 234 4.12 1.51 -1.65
N PHE A 235 3.88 2.74 -1.18
CA PHE A 235 4.75 3.40 -0.22
C PHE A 235 4.79 2.69 1.14
N ILE A 236 3.62 2.27 1.66
CA ILE A 236 3.56 1.69 3.01
C ILE A 236 4.39 0.40 3.10
N PRO A 237 4.20 -0.62 2.24
CA PRO A 237 5.01 -1.81 2.31
C PRO A 237 6.48 -1.56 1.93
N ALA A 238 6.77 -0.65 0.98
CA ALA A 238 8.13 -0.29 0.63
C ALA A 238 8.89 0.39 1.78
N PHE A 239 8.20 1.17 2.62
CA PHE A 239 8.80 1.85 3.76
C PHE A 239 9.28 0.87 4.84
N GLY A 240 8.57 -0.23 5.03
CA GLY A 240 8.93 -1.31 5.97
C GLY A 240 9.68 -2.48 5.34
N ASP A 241 10.07 -2.38 4.07
CA ASP A 241 10.73 -3.48 3.38
C ASP A 241 12.11 -3.77 3.95
N TYR A 242 12.37 -5.03 4.24
CA TYR A 242 13.68 -5.52 4.69
C TYR A 242 14.34 -6.42 3.63
N VAL A 243 13.56 -7.12 2.82
CA VAL A 243 14.06 -8.14 1.88
C VAL A 243 14.90 -7.51 0.77
N ASN A 244 14.37 -6.45 0.12
CA ASN A 244 15.14 -5.78 -0.94
C ASN A 244 16.41 -5.15 -0.41
N GLN A 245 16.36 -4.56 0.79
CA GLN A 245 17.52 -3.93 1.38
C GLN A 245 18.58 -4.96 1.78
N GLU A 246 18.19 -6.04 2.42
CA GLU A 246 19.12 -7.09 2.89
C GLU A 246 19.84 -7.76 1.71
N ILE A 247 19.11 -8.03 0.62
CA ILE A 247 19.68 -8.71 -0.55
C ILE A 247 20.45 -7.75 -1.46
N LEU A 248 19.94 -6.53 -1.69
CA LEU A 248 20.46 -5.61 -2.70
C LEU A 248 21.27 -4.45 -2.14
N GLY A 249 21.04 -4.05 -0.87
CA GLY A 249 21.48 -2.76 -0.32
C GLY A 249 22.82 -2.76 0.39
N GLY A 250 23.31 -3.91 0.84
CA GLY A 250 24.51 -3.99 1.65
C GLY A 250 24.39 -3.20 2.98
N THR A 251 25.49 -3.14 3.73
CA THR A 251 25.50 -2.56 5.09
C THR A 251 25.38 -1.03 5.15
N ALA A 252 25.77 -0.33 4.08
CA ALA A 252 25.75 1.14 4.05
C ALA A 252 24.35 1.74 3.84
N ASN A 253 23.40 0.95 3.33
CA ASN A 253 22.07 1.40 2.92
C ASN A 253 20.98 0.74 3.76
N THR A 254 21.22 0.50 5.04
CA THR A 254 20.28 -0.20 5.92
C THR A 254 18.99 0.57 6.09
N MET A 255 17.86 -0.11 5.89
CA MET A 255 16.52 0.40 6.10
C MET A 255 15.99 0.03 7.48
N ILE A 256 14.96 0.72 7.94
CA ILE A 256 14.38 0.47 9.26
C ILE A 256 13.74 -0.92 9.37
N GLY A 257 13.19 -1.45 8.26
CA GLY A 257 12.64 -2.80 8.21
C GLY A 257 13.68 -3.86 8.55
N THR A 258 14.91 -3.74 8.03
CA THR A 258 16.02 -4.65 8.33
C THR A 258 16.48 -4.53 9.78
N VAL A 259 16.55 -3.31 10.31
CA VAL A 259 16.88 -3.11 11.74
C VAL A 259 15.85 -3.82 12.63
N ILE A 260 14.56 -3.69 12.31
CA ILE A 260 13.50 -4.37 13.06
C ILE A 260 13.67 -5.89 12.98
N GLN A 261 13.94 -6.42 11.78
CA GLN A 261 14.20 -7.84 11.58
C GLN A 261 15.41 -8.31 12.42
N ASP A 262 16.52 -7.57 12.37
CA ASP A 262 17.73 -7.91 13.13
C ASP A 262 17.50 -7.92 14.64
N GLN A 263 16.71 -6.98 15.17
CA GLN A 263 16.34 -6.97 16.58
C GLN A 263 15.58 -8.25 16.98
N PHE A 264 14.62 -8.71 16.15
CA PHE A 264 13.87 -9.91 16.46
C PHE A 264 14.63 -11.21 16.23
N LEU A 265 15.37 -11.32 15.11
CA LEU A 265 15.93 -12.59 14.64
C LEU A 265 17.41 -12.79 15.00
N VAL A 266 18.18 -11.71 15.03
CA VAL A 266 19.63 -11.77 15.29
C VAL A 266 19.93 -11.45 16.75
N ASN A 267 19.44 -10.31 17.23
CA ASN A 267 19.75 -9.82 18.58
C ASN A 267 18.84 -10.42 19.66
N SER A 268 17.72 -11.05 19.28
CA SER A 268 16.68 -11.55 20.20
C SER A 268 16.15 -10.46 21.15
N ASP A 269 16.27 -9.18 20.77
CA ASP A 269 15.73 -8.03 21.49
C ASP A 269 14.30 -7.74 21.05
N TYR A 270 13.37 -8.52 21.59
CA TYR A 270 11.94 -8.38 21.28
C TYR A 270 11.35 -7.03 21.72
N ALA A 271 11.89 -6.42 22.77
CA ALA A 271 11.43 -5.12 23.26
C ALA A 271 11.86 -3.98 22.33
N GLY A 272 13.13 -3.98 21.93
CA GLY A 272 13.66 -3.02 20.94
C GLY A 272 12.98 -3.16 19.58
N GLY A 273 12.86 -4.40 19.07
CA GLY A 273 12.16 -4.67 17.83
C GLY A 273 10.67 -4.23 17.85
N ALA A 274 9.97 -4.52 18.95
CA ALA A 274 8.58 -4.08 19.13
C ALA A 274 8.47 -2.55 19.22
N SER A 275 9.38 -1.87 19.91
CA SER A 275 9.42 -0.41 20.01
C SER A 275 9.59 0.25 18.65
N LEU A 276 10.55 -0.22 17.84
CA LEU A 276 10.76 0.26 16.48
C LEU A 276 9.55 -0.01 15.56
N SER A 277 8.92 -1.19 15.71
CA SER A 277 7.72 -1.54 14.93
C SER A 277 6.53 -0.63 15.27
N VAL A 278 6.31 -0.30 16.55
CA VAL A 278 5.27 0.64 16.99
C VAL A 278 5.54 2.04 16.42
N VAL A 279 6.79 2.49 16.45
CA VAL A 279 7.18 3.78 15.86
C VAL A 279 6.97 3.77 14.35
N LEU A 280 7.40 2.72 13.65
CA LEU A 280 7.19 2.59 12.19
C LEU A 280 5.69 2.65 11.85
N LEU A 281 4.86 1.93 12.60
CA LEU A 281 3.41 1.96 12.45
C LEU A 281 2.85 3.36 12.68
N ALA A 282 3.26 4.04 13.76
CA ALA A 282 2.81 5.40 14.07
C ALA A 282 3.21 6.41 12.98
N VAL A 283 4.46 6.36 12.50
CA VAL A 283 4.94 7.21 11.41
C VAL A 283 4.15 6.94 10.13
N SER A 284 3.89 5.67 9.80
CA SER A 284 3.07 5.29 8.64
C SER A 284 1.65 5.82 8.74
N LEU A 285 1.00 5.67 9.90
CA LEU A 285 -0.37 6.18 10.14
C LEU A 285 -0.44 7.71 10.05
N VAL A 286 0.54 8.42 10.64
CA VAL A 286 0.64 9.88 10.54
C VAL A 286 0.87 10.30 9.09
N GLY A 287 1.74 9.60 8.36
CA GLY A 287 1.97 9.83 6.94
C GLY A 287 0.71 9.63 6.10
N ILE A 288 -0.04 8.54 6.33
CA ILE A 288 -1.34 8.28 5.67
C ILE A 288 -2.34 9.39 6.00
N TRP A 289 -2.47 9.75 7.27
CA TRP A 289 -3.39 10.80 7.70
C TRP A 289 -3.05 12.15 7.09
N ALA A 290 -1.78 12.57 7.12
CA ALA A 290 -1.32 13.82 6.52
C ALA A 290 -1.57 13.84 5.01
N TYR A 291 -1.24 12.75 4.32
CA TYR A 291 -1.47 12.59 2.89
C TYR A 291 -2.96 12.62 2.54
N ALA A 292 -3.80 11.90 3.32
CA ALA A 292 -5.25 11.90 3.16
C ALA A 292 -5.86 13.30 3.39
N ARG A 293 -5.32 14.07 4.36
CA ARG A 293 -5.81 15.42 4.64
C ARG A 293 -5.43 16.43 3.54
N VAL A 294 -4.25 16.29 2.94
CA VAL A 294 -3.78 17.22 1.89
C VAL A 294 -4.46 16.96 0.55
N LEU A 295 -4.64 15.71 0.17
CA LEU A 295 -5.21 15.34 -1.13
C LEU A 295 -6.69 14.95 -1.06
N GLY A 296 -7.14 14.37 0.06
CA GLY A 296 -8.52 13.93 0.24
C GLY A 296 -9.50 15.09 0.35
N SER A 297 -9.11 16.22 0.94
CA SER A 297 -9.97 17.40 1.02
C SER A 297 -10.27 18.01 -0.35
N ARG A 298 -9.30 18.02 -1.25
CA ARG A 298 -9.46 18.55 -2.63
C ARG A 298 -10.32 17.64 -3.51
N ALA A 299 -10.24 16.34 -3.32
CA ALA A 299 -11.03 15.38 -4.11
C ALA A 299 -12.51 15.30 -3.67
N ILE A 300 -12.81 15.66 -2.41
CA ILE A 300 -14.19 15.63 -1.89
C ILE A 300 -14.92 16.95 -2.19
N GLU A 301 -14.24 18.10 -2.17
CA GLU A 301 -14.83 19.39 -2.50
C GLU A 301 -15.22 19.53 -3.99
N GLU A 302 -14.62 18.75 -4.88
CA GLU A 302 -14.90 18.79 -6.32
C GLU A 302 -16.09 17.87 -6.73
N TYR A 303 -16.60 17.04 -5.81
CA TYR A 303 -17.72 16.11 -6.05
C TYR A 303 -19.02 16.47 -5.30
N ILE A 304 -19.04 17.60 -4.54
CA ILE A 304 -20.24 18.15 -3.91
C ILE A 304 -20.65 19.43 -4.63
#